data_efd37b36cf3072a5c706707aba2476de
#
_entry.id   efd37b36cf3072a5c706707aba2476de
#
_cell.length_a   1.000
_cell.length_b   1.000
_cell.length_c   1.000
_cell.angle_alpha   90.00
_cell.angle_beta   90.00
_cell.angle_gamma   90.00
#
_symmetry.space_group_name_H-M   'P 1'
#
loop_
_entity.id
_entity.type
_entity.pdbx_description
1 polymer ?
#
loop_
_entity_poly.entity_id
_entity_poly.type
_entity_poly.pdbx_seq_one_letter_code
_entity_poly.pdbx_strand_id
1 'polypeptide(L)'
;MSKKIIGSVMTGALVLSLITPAVPAAPVEAAGKVIYKVKGTTLTISGKGEMPKSMVFGKKSKTKNIKKVVIKKGVTTISKNAFKNCKKLKKVQLPSTLKKISGYAFYNTALTNVTIPNSVKYIGNFSFYKCKKLKKVSTPADLYAYNRVDEKGVINDTPLEQLTFTSAIKSLNDISLNQFDTRAYVVNKNDKNFSSYKGAIYNKKGDTLMYLALYAKQAEVKPSCESILTSAFTNDLGDDNYVPVKELKEFTIPAGVKSIVEDGEPLPAGIQYSVLSKDLTKESVAVLLGTIGEKEAMRQMPERISLAGDYVVIDKTYLAEFADKADAKKKAEEETLEIPEGVETVPDEMFRNFNMKEVKLPSTIKTIGANAFYNCKKLVKINFATNLK
;
A
#
# COMPACT_ATOMS: atom_id res chain seq x y z
N MET A 1 -42.88 -64.23 -4.45
CA MET A 1 -42.40 -65.46 -5.07
C MET A 1 -40.92 -65.40 -5.35
N SER A 2 -40.19 -66.20 -4.64
CA SER A 2 -39.05 -67.04 -5.06
C SER A 2 -37.80 -66.31 -5.56
N LYS A 3 -36.76 -66.32 -4.72
CA LYS A 3 -35.65 -67.34 -4.53
C LYS A 3 -34.69 -67.46 -5.72
N LYS A 4 -33.40 -67.16 -5.49
CA LYS A 4 -32.22 -68.07 -5.26
C LYS A 4 -30.95 -67.22 -5.46
N ILE A 5 -30.04 -67.06 -4.55
CA ILE A 5 -28.91 -67.86 -4.05
C ILE A 5 -28.05 -68.46 -5.16
N ILE A 6 -26.77 -68.18 -5.12
CA ILE A 6 -25.51 -68.97 -5.32
C ILE A 6 -24.47 -67.93 -5.85
N GLY A 7 -23.27 -67.84 -5.44
CA GLY A 7 -22.35 -68.60 -4.65
C GLY A 7 -20.99 -67.94 -4.57
N SER A 8 -20.36 -68.29 -3.52
CA SER A 8 -19.01 -67.90 -3.07
C SER A 8 -17.91 -68.30 -4.06
N VAL A 9 -16.93 -67.38 -4.24
CA VAL A 9 -15.53 -67.81 -4.42
C VAL A 9 -14.66 -66.88 -3.58
N MET A 10 -14.09 -67.46 -2.54
CA MET A 10 -12.96 -66.86 -1.80
C MET A 10 -11.71 -66.88 -2.68
N THR A 11 -11.09 -65.69 -2.84
CA THR A 11 -9.66 -65.68 -3.10
C THR A 11 -9.04 -64.72 -2.06
N GLY A 12 -8.26 -65.38 -1.19
CA GLY A 12 -7.54 -64.71 -0.12
C GLY A 12 -6.48 -63.73 -0.69
N ALA A 13 -6.63 -62.50 -0.39
CA ALA A 13 -5.54 -61.51 -0.50
C ALA A 13 -4.96 -61.30 0.92
N LEU A 14 -3.75 -61.76 1.10
CA LEU A 14 -2.94 -61.58 2.29
C LEU A 14 -2.70 -60.06 2.45
N VAL A 15 -3.44 -59.42 3.35
CA VAL A 15 -3.15 -58.05 3.75
C VAL A 15 -1.93 -58.08 4.68
N LEU A 16 -0.76 -57.82 4.12
CA LEU A 16 0.43 -57.52 4.90
C LEU A 16 0.20 -56.18 5.58
N SER A 17 -0.22 -56.18 6.83
CA SER A 17 -0.24 -54.99 7.68
C SER A 17 1.20 -54.53 7.91
N LEU A 18 1.64 -53.54 7.15
CA LEU A 18 2.82 -52.78 7.48
C LEU A 18 2.55 -52.09 8.82
N ILE A 19 3.07 -52.65 9.89
CA ILE A 19 3.19 -52.03 11.19
C ILE A 19 4.25 -50.92 10.99
N THR A 20 3.81 -49.69 10.65
CA THR A 20 4.64 -48.54 10.80
C THR A 20 4.87 -48.37 12.30
N PRO A 21 6.14 -48.29 12.77
CA PRO A 21 6.38 -48.01 14.17
C PRO A 21 5.72 -46.65 14.47
N ALA A 22 4.81 -46.66 15.44
CA ALA A 22 4.23 -45.42 15.96
C ALA A 22 5.38 -44.54 16.40
N VAL A 23 5.61 -43.45 15.69
CA VAL A 23 6.49 -42.37 16.17
C VAL A 23 5.89 -41.99 17.53
N PRO A 24 6.64 -42.12 18.64
CA PRO A 24 6.13 -41.77 19.94
C PRO A 24 5.69 -40.29 19.83
N ALA A 25 4.41 -40.04 20.06
CA ALA A 25 3.89 -38.67 20.17
C ALA A 25 4.78 -37.95 21.18
N ALA A 26 5.47 -36.91 20.74
CA ALA A 26 6.27 -36.11 21.65
C ALA A 26 5.39 -35.77 22.85
N PRO A 27 5.87 -35.93 24.08
CA PRO A 27 5.05 -35.78 25.27
C PRO A 27 4.39 -34.37 25.17
N VAL A 28 3.07 -34.33 25.23
CA VAL A 28 2.31 -33.10 25.37
C VAL A 28 2.72 -32.56 26.74
N GLU A 29 3.81 -31.79 26.75
CA GLU A 29 4.26 -31.09 27.99
C GLU A 29 3.07 -30.29 28.49
N ALA A 30 2.56 -30.67 29.67
CA ALA A 30 1.47 -29.99 30.34
C ALA A 30 1.75 -28.48 30.31
N ALA A 31 0.81 -27.71 29.78
CA ALA A 31 0.96 -26.27 29.60
C ALA A 31 1.33 -25.65 30.97
N GLY A 32 2.60 -25.34 31.15
CA GLY A 32 3.09 -24.76 32.40
C GLY A 32 2.45 -23.38 32.57
N LYS A 33 1.84 -23.17 33.74
CA LYS A 33 1.13 -21.92 34.08
C LYS A 33 2.01 -20.69 33.80
N VAL A 34 1.50 -19.72 33.05
CA VAL A 34 2.19 -18.44 32.87
C VAL A 34 2.16 -17.66 34.18
N ILE A 35 3.33 -17.29 34.67
CA ILE A 35 3.55 -16.56 35.93
C ILE A 35 4.33 -15.29 35.72
N TYR A 36 4.37 -14.39 36.67
CA TYR A 36 5.19 -13.19 36.64
C TYR A 36 5.97 -12.93 37.92
N LYS A 37 7.10 -12.25 37.80
CA LYS A 37 7.95 -11.77 38.90
C LYS A 37 8.34 -10.32 38.65
N VAL A 38 8.31 -9.51 39.71
CA VAL A 38 8.76 -8.12 39.69
C VAL A 38 10.06 -7.99 40.47
N LYS A 39 11.08 -7.41 39.83
CA LYS A 39 12.35 -7.03 40.48
C LYS A 39 12.64 -5.57 40.13
N GLY A 40 12.57 -4.68 41.14
CA GLY A 40 12.67 -3.24 40.92
C GLY A 40 11.60 -2.73 39.94
N THR A 41 12.02 -2.14 38.83
CA THR A 41 11.12 -1.64 37.78
C THR A 41 10.97 -2.61 36.59
N THR A 42 11.48 -3.84 36.70
CA THR A 42 11.39 -4.86 35.68
C THR A 42 10.36 -5.92 36.04
N LEU A 43 9.43 -6.16 35.12
CA LEU A 43 8.47 -7.24 35.18
C LEU A 43 8.92 -8.35 34.24
N THR A 44 9.11 -9.55 34.76
CA THR A 44 9.42 -10.75 33.95
C THR A 44 8.21 -11.67 33.94
N ILE A 45 7.81 -12.09 32.74
CA ILE A 45 6.71 -13.06 32.52
C ILE A 45 7.33 -14.32 31.93
N SER A 46 7.00 -15.48 32.50
CA SER A 46 7.53 -16.79 32.10
C SER A 46 6.47 -17.87 32.19
N GLY A 47 6.73 -19.03 31.59
CA GLY A 47 5.80 -20.17 31.49
C GLY A 47 5.49 -20.51 30.02
N LYS A 48 4.57 -21.43 29.80
CA LYS A 48 4.17 -21.86 28.45
C LYS A 48 2.70 -21.52 28.21
N GLY A 49 2.39 -21.07 26.99
CA GLY A 49 1.02 -20.80 26.54
C GLY A 49 0.60 -19.33 26.66
N GLU A 50 -0.68 -19.11 26.82
CA GLU A 50 -1.27 -17.78 26.82
C GLU A 50 -1.18 -17.11 28.21
N MET A 51 -0.97 -15.80 28.22
CA MET A 51 -1.12 -15.03 29.47
C MET A 51 -2.58 -15.08 29.94
N PRO A 52 -2.84 -15.39 31.21
CA PRO A 52 -4.19 -15.32 31.78
C PRO A 52 -4.84 -13.94 31.60
N LYS A 53 -6.14 -13.90 31.30
CA LYS A 53 -6.90 -12.62 31.17
C LYS A 53 -6.84 -11.75 32.42
N SER A 54 -6.62 -12.37 33.60
CA SER A 54 -6.44 -11.67 34.88
C SER A 54 -5.10 -10.96 35.05
N MET A 55 -4.13 -11.20 34.17
CA MET A 55 -2.82 -10.53 34.19
C MET A 55 -2.92 -9.12 33.56
N VAL A 56 -3.48 -8.19 34.32
CA VAL A 56 -3.54 -6.75 33.99
C VAL A 56 -2.69 -5.96 34.95
N PHE A 57 -1.66 -5.27 34.45
CA PHE A 57 -0.61 -4.68 35.29
C PHE A 57 -0.78 -3.17 35.59
N GLY A 58 -1.38 -2.40 34.71
CA GLY A 58 -1.47 -0.94 34.85
C GLY A 58 -2.28 -0.43 36.04
N LYS A 59 -3.15 -1.26 36.63
CA LYS A 59 -4.03 -0.90 37.76
C LYS A 59 -3.48 -1.28 39.15
N LYS A 60 -2.49 -2.18 39.24
CA LYS A 60 -1.99 -2.72 40.50
C LYS A 60 -0.88 -1.84 41.05
N SER A 61 -0.92 -1.49 42.32
CA SER A 61 0.07 -0.62 43.00
C SER A 61 1.52 -1.10 42.82
N LYS A 62 1.76 -2.40 42.92
CA LYS A 62 3.09 -3.02 42.76
C LYS A 62 3.62 -2.95 41.31
N THR A 63 2.77 -2.68 40.30
CA THR A 63 3.16 -2.70 38.87
C THR A 63 3.05 -1.34 38.18
N LYS A 64 2.51 -0.29 38.87
CA LYS A 64 2.39 1.07 38.26
C LYS A 64 3.73 1.72 37.94
N ASN A 65 4.84 1.24 38.54
CA ASN A 65 6.19 1.78 38.36
C ASN A 65 7.05 0.96 37.36
N ILE A 66 6.49 -0.03 36.69
CA ILE A 66 7.25 -0.86 35.72
C ILE A 66 7.73 0.00 34.54
N LYS A 67 9.05 -0.05 34.31
CA LYS A 67 9.72 0.62 33.17
C LYS A 67 10.13 -0.36 32.07
N LYS A 68 10.32 -1.65 32.43
CA LYS A 68 10.72 -2.70 31.49
C LYS A 68 9.87 -3.95 31.70
N VAL A 69 9.46 -4.57 30.61
CA VAL A 69 8.81 -5.87 30.57
C VAL A 69 9.69 -6.85 29.78
N VAL A 70 9.92 -8.04 30.34
CA VAL A 70 10.60 -9.14 29.65
C VAL A 70 9.66 -10.33 29.61
N ILE A 71 9.23 -10.71 28.44
CA ILE A 71 8.42 -11.91 28.22
C ILE A 71 9.35 -13.00 27.71
N LYS A 72 9.40 -14.13 28.44
CA LYS A 72 10.31 -15.25 28.16
C LYS A 72 9.74 -16.18 27.10
N LYS A 73 10.61 -16.96 26.45
CA LYS A 73 10.24 -18.07 25.57
C LYS A 73 9.21 -18.98 26.25
N GLY A 74 8.25 -19.50 25.46
CA GLY A 74 7.12 -20.32 25.95
C GLY A 74 5.80 -19.55 25.97
N VAL A 75 5.82 -18.23 26.24
CA VAL A 75 4.59 -17.42 26.17
C VAL A 75 4.20 -17.20 24.70
N THR A 76 2.94 -17.46 24.36
CA THR A 76 2.41 -17.42 22.99
C THR A 76 1.45 -16.26 22.75
N THR A 77 0.77 -15.77 23.80
CA THR A 77 -0.24 -14.70 23.68
C THR A 77 -0.09 -13.67 24.78
N ILE A 78 -0.10 -12.38 24.41
CA ILE A 78 -0.28 -11.29 25.35
C ILE A 78 -1.77 -10.98 25.43
N SER A 79 -2.34 -11.05 26.65
CA SER A 79 -3.77 -10.87 26.88
C SER A 79 -4.25 -9.45 26.59
N LYS A 80 -5.56 -9.32 26.33
CA LYS A 80 -6.24 -8.02 26.23
C LYS A 80 -5.98 -7.17 27.49
N ASN A 81 -5.65 -5.90 27.30
CA ASN A 81 -5.36 -4.92 28.35
C ASN A 81 -4.14 -5.24 29.26
N ALA A 82 -3.29 -6.22 28.94
CA ALA A 82 -2.23 -6.70 29.86
C ALA A 82 -1.38 -5.55 30.45
N PHE A 83 -0.94 -4.60 29.62
CA PHE A 83 -0.13 -3.45 30.03
C PHE A 83 -0.84 -2.11 29.79
N LYS A 84 -2.17 -2.13 29.64
CA LYS A 84 -2.97 -0.90 29.48
C LYS A 84 -2.69 0.07 30.62
N ASN A 85 -2.37 1.34 30.27
CA ASN A 85 -2.05 2.42 31.20
C ASN A 85 -0.77 2.20 32.05
N CYS A 86 0.14 1.34 31.63
CA CYS A 86 1.48 1.28 32.20
C CYS A 86 2.31 2.51 31.72
N LYS A 87 1.92 3.72 32.18
CA LYS A 87 2.46 5.02 31.71
C LYS A 87 3.97 5.20 31.89
N LYS A 88 4.66 4.33 32.66
CA LYS A 88 6.10 4.35 32.86
C LYS A 88 6.83 3.28 32.07
N LEU A 89 6.10 2.39 31.36
CA LEU A 89 6.68 1.31 30.56
C LEU A 89 7.34 1.87 29.30
N LYS A 90 8.69 1.84 29.27
CA LYS A 90 9.51 2.38 28.18
C LYS A 90 10.05 1.30 27.23
N LYS A 91 10.23 0.06 27.73
CA LYS A 91 10.84 -1.04 26.96
C LYS A 91 10.07 -2.33 27.16
N VAL A 92 9.86 -3.07 26.08
CA VAL A 92 9.35 -4.45 26.11
C VAL A 92 10.25 -5.35 25.30
N GLN A 93 10.49 -6.56 25.81
CA GLN A 93 11.17 -7.63 25.09
C GLN A 93 10.19 -8.76 24.85
N LEU A 94 9.92 -9.06 23.59
CA LEU A 94 8.97 -10.06 23.15
C LEU A 94 9.70 -11.33 22.70
N PRO A 95 9.21 -12.54 23.03
CA PRO A 95 9.88 -13.79 22.68
C PRO A 95 9.53 -14.24 21.27
N SER A 96 10.41 -15.03 20.65
CA SER A 96 10.18 -15.67 19.34
C SER A 96 9.07 -16.73 19.32
N THR A 97 8.49 -17.07 20.47
CA THR A 97 7.33 -17.96 20.59
C THR A 97 5.99 -17.22 20.52
N LEU A 98 6.02 -15.88 20.59
CA LEU A 98 4.81 -15.08 20.62
C LEU A 98 4.07 -15.18 19.28
N LYS A 99 2.76 -15.47 19.32
CA LYS A 99 1.87 -15.61 18.16
C LYS A 99 0.86 -14.46 18.07
N LYS A 100 0.46 -13.92 19.23
CA LYS A 100 -0.64 -12.96 19.31
C LYS A 100 -0.38 -11.84 20.34
N ILE A 101 -0.68 -10.61 19.94
CA ILE A 101 -0.80 -9.45 20.82
C ILE A 101 -2.27 -9.03 20.78
N SER A 102 -2.98 -9.19 21.89
CA SER A 102 -4.42 -8.89 21.94
C SER A 102 -4.70 -7.38 22.06
N GLY A 103 -5.94 -6.98 21.77
CA GLY A 103 -6.34 -5.56 21.77
C GLY A 103 -6.02 -4.81 23.07
N TYR A 104 -5.65 -3.54 22.95
CA TYR A 104 -5.27 -2.65 24.06
C TYR A 104 -4.09 -3.15 24.90
N ALA A 105 -3.31 -4.14 24.43
CA ALA A 105 -2.26 -4.77 25.24
C ALA A 105 -1.24 -3.77 25.79
N PHE A 106 -0.84 -2.78 25.01
CA PHE A 106 0.11 -1.72 25.37
C PHE A 106 -0.51 -0.32 25.30
N TYR A 107 -1.83 -0.22 25.31
CA TYR A 107 -2.54 1.07 25.25
C TYR A 107 -2.02 2.05 26.30
N ASN A 108 -1.70 3.29 25.87
CA ASN A 108 -1.26 4.38 26.75
C ASN A 108 -0.03 4.02 27.59
N THR A 109 0.98 3.46 26.95
CA THR A 109 2.31 3.22 27.55
C THR A 109 3.32 4.28 27.08
N ALA A 110 4.51 4.28 27.69
CA ALA A 110 5.62 5.16 27.32
C ALA A 110 6.67 4.44 26.44
N LEU A 111 6.29 3.39 25.74
CA LEU A 111 7.17 2.67 24.82
C LEU A 111 7.73 3.65 23.78
N THR A 112 9.01 3.51 23.46
CA THR A 112 9.70 4.32 22.45
C THR A 112 9.97 3.53 21.17
N ASN A 113 10.32 2.26 21.30
CA ASN A 113 10.56 1.36 20.19
C ASN A 113 9.99 -0.02 20.55
N VAL A 114 9.53 -0.73 19.54
CA VAL A 114 9.03 -2.11 19.69
C VAL A 114 9.52 -2.96 18.52
N THR A 115 10.06 -4.14 18.82
CA THR A 115 10.32 -5.18 17.82
C THR A 115 9.32 -6.30 18.02
N ILE A 116 8.48 -6.50 17.02
CA ILE A 116 7.47 -7.56 16.98
C ILE A 116 8.12 -8.76 16.29
N PRO A 117 8.22 -9.92 16.98
CA PRO A 117 8.84 -11.12 16.38
C PRO A 117 8.09 -11.61 15.13
N ASN A 118 8.81 -12.22 14.17
CA ASN A 118 8.21 -12.80 12.94
C ASN A 118 7.23 -13.94 13.22
N SER A 119 7.25 -14.48 14.42
CA SER A 119 6.27 -15.47 14.88
C SER A 119 4.88 -14.90 15.17
N VAL A 120 4.76 -13.59 15.37
CA VAL A 120 3.47 -12.92 15.60
C VAL A 120 2.72 -12.84 14.28
N LYS A 121 1.49 -13.33 14.28
CA LYS A 121 0.59 -13.29 13.12
C LYS A 121 -0.63 -12.42 13.35
N TYR A 122 -0.86 -12.01 14.60
CA TYR A 122 -2.05 -11.25 14.96
C TYR A 122 -1.75 -10.15 15.97
N ILE A 123 -2.19 -8.93 15.64
CA ILE A 123 -2.24 -7.79 16.56
C ILE A 123 -3.67 -7.27 16.63
N GLY A 124 -4.19 -7.16 17.84
CA GLY A 124 -5.55 -6.63 18.09
C GLY A 124 -5.60 -5.11 18.11
N ASN A 125 -6.83 -4.58 17.97
CA ASN A 125 -7.13 -3.16 17.90
C ASN A 125 -6.56 -2.36 19.05
N PHE A 126 -6.10 -1.14 18.78
CA PHE A 126 -5.62 -0.17 19.77
C PHE A 126 -4.45 -0.70 20.61
N SER A 127 -3.71 -1.72 20.12
CA SER A 127 -2.64 -2.35 20.89
C SER A 127 -1.58 -1.35 21.37
N PHE A 128 -1.24 -0.37 20.55
CA PHE A 128 -0.27 0.69 20.84
C PHE A 128 -0.89 2.10 20.82
N TYR A 129 -2.22 2.19 20.85
CA TYR A 129 -2.94 3.46 20.81
C TYR A 129 -2.59 4.32 22.05
N LYS A 130 -2.48 5.62 21.87
CA LYS A 130 -2.00 6.58 22.91
C LYS A 130 -0.56 6.34 23.38
N CYS A 131 0.25 5.58 22.65
CA CYS A 131 1.69 5.44 22.91
C CYS A 131 2.47 6.63 22.32
N LYS A 132 2.19 7.85 22.79
CA LYS A 132 2.72 9.13 22.24
C LYS A 132 4.24 9.22 22.11
N LYS A 133 5.02 8.31 22.71
CA LYS A 133 6.48 8.26 22.64
C LYS A 133 6.99 7.18 21.67
N LEU A 134 6.08 6.40 21.07
CA LEU A 134 6.46 5.33 20.14
C LEU A 134 6.88 5.93 18.81
N LYS A 135 8.16 5.76 18.46
CA LYS A 135 8.76 6.33 17.27
C LYS A 135 9.08 5.29 16.20
N LYS A 136 9.48 4.09 16.62
CA LYS A 136 9.93 3.03 15.72
C LYS A 136 9.28 1.71 16.07
N VAL A 137 8.78 1.03 15.05
CA VAL A 137 8.29 -0.34 15.14
C VAL A 137 9.00 -1.18 14.10
N SER A 138 9.47 -2.36 14.51
CA SER A 138 9.93 -3.41 13.60
C SER A 138 8.93 -4.54 13.64
N THR A 139 8.42 -4.98 12.49
CA THR A 139 7.31 -5.92 12.37
C THR A 139 7.50 -6.87 11.20
N PRO A 140 6.98 -8.12 11.26
CA PRO A 140 6.86 -8.94 10.06
C PRO A 140 5.96 -8.26 9.03
N ALA A 141 6.24 -8.51 7.75
CA ALA A 141 5.47 -7.92 6.66
C ALA A 141 4.08 -8.58 6.49
N ASP A 142 3.95 -9.86 6.86
CA ASP A 142 2.73 -10.66 6.78
C ASP A 142 1.89 -10.63 8.07
N LEU A 143 1.92 -9.50 8.78
CA LEU A 143 1.18 -9.34 10.00
C LEU A 143 -0.31 -9.16 9.71
N TYR A 144 -1.13 -10.07 10.22
CA TYR A 144 -2.58 -9.90 10.17
C TYR A 144 -3.04 -9.04 11.34
N ALA A 145 -3.47 -7.84 11.05
CA ALA A 145 -4.16 -7.02 12.04
C ALA A 145 -5.67 -7.11 11.78
N TYR A 146 -6.38 -7.55 12.79
CA TYR A 146 -7.83 -7.62 12.73
C TYR A 146 -8.39 -6.21 12.87
N ASN A 147 -8.79 -5.63 11.73
CA ASN A 147 -9.69 -4.49 11.74
C ASN A 147 -10.22 -4.13 10.37
N ARG A 148 -11.45 -4.46 10.14
CA ARG A 148 -12.18 -3.98 8.97
C ARG A 148 -13.54 -3.38 9.26
N VAL A 149 -13.87 -2.98 10.48
CA VAL A 149 -15.27 -2.65 10.74
C VAL A 149 -15.55 -1.23 11.20
N ASP A 150 -14.56 -0.50 11.68
CA ASP A 150 -14.78 0.91 12.02
C ASP A 150 -13.48 1.71 11.84
N GLU A 151 -13.61 2.90 11.33
CA GLU A 151 -12.56 3.89 11.03
C GLU A 151 -11.53 4.18 12.15
N LYS A 152 -11.61 3.44 13.26
CA LYS A 152 -10.78 3.59 14.46
C LYS A 152 -9.78 2.45 14.67
N GLY A 153 -9.55 1.65 13.63
CA GLY A 153 -8.71 0.46 13.68
C GLY A 153 -7.21 0.69 13.79
N VAL A 154 -6.77 1.88 13.94
CA VAL A 154 -5.36 2.25 13.98
C VAL A 154 -4.69 1.65 15.22
N ILE A 155 -3.57 0.98 15.03
CA ILE A 155 -2.78 0.39 16.11
C ILE A 155 -2.17 1.49 16.99
N ASN A 156 -1.80 2.62 16.42
CA ASN A 156 -1.27 3.82 17.06
C ASN A 156 -2.07 5.07 16.64
N ASP A 157 -1.99 6.14 17.42
CA ASP A 157 -2.67 7.43 17.18
C ASP A 157 -1.69 8.58 16.88
N THR A 158 -0.43 8.26 16.75
CA THR A 158 0.62 9.22 16.47
C THR A 158 1.54 8.58 15.43
N PRO A 159 1.78 9.24 14.29
CA PRO A 159 2.61 8.66 13.25
C PRO A 159 4.00 8.28 13.75
N LEU A 160 4.42 7.06 13.46
CA LEU A 160 5.77 6.59 13.72
C LEU A 160 6.76 7.39 12.88
N GLU A 161 7.96 7.61 13.39
CA GLU A 161 9.07 8.10 12.56
C GLU A 161 9.49 7.04 11.54
N GLN A 162 9.38 5.74 11.91
CA GLN A 162 9.81 4.65 11.06
C GLN A 162 9.10 3.33 11.36
N LEU A 163 8.62 2.66 10.32
CA LEU A 163 8.18 1.27 10.32
C LEU A 163 9.18 0.41 9.53
N THR A 164 9.72 -0.64 10.17
CA THR A 164 10.71 -1.54 9.57
C THR A 164 10.09 -2.93 9.38
N PHE A 165 10.13 -3.46 8.16
CA PHE A 165 9.74 -4.84 7.88
C PHE A 165 10.91 -5.79 8.16
N THR A 166 10.68 -6.79 9.02
CA THR A 166 11.70 -7.78 9.42
C THR A 166 11.65 -9.05 8.59
N SER A 167 10.56 -9.29 7.86
CA SER A 167 10.42 -10.38 6.88
C SER A 167 10.20 -9.83 5.48
N ALA A 168 10.27 -10.70 4.47
CA ALA A 168 10.00 -10.33 3.08
C ALA A 168 8.54 -9.92 2.88
N ILE A 169 8.34 -8.92 2.03
CA ILE A 169 7.05 -8.44 1.55
C ILE A 169 6.63 -9.34 0.38
N LYS A 170 5.42 -9.88 0.41
CA LYS A 170 4.89 -10.71 -0.67
C LYS A 170 4.19 -9.87 -1.73
N SER A 171 3.32 -8.99 -1.30
CA SER A 171 2.60 -8.05 -2.14
C SER A 171 2.38 -6.75 -1.38
N LEU A 172 2.33 -5.61 -2.06
CA LEU A 172 2.00 -4.33 -1.44
C LEU A 172 0.52 -4.26 -1.03
N ASN A 173 -0.34 -4.99 -1.71
CA ASN A 173 -1.78 -5.05 -1.40
C ASN A 173 -2.08 -5.94 -0.18
N ASP A 174 -1.23 -6.95 0.09
CA ASP A 174 -1.39 -7.86 1.24
C ASP A 174 -0.82 -7.30 2.53
N ILE A 175 -0.08 -6.21 2.44
CA ILE A 175 0.58 -5.66 3.60
C ILE A 175 -0.41 -4.84 4.39
N SER A 176 -0.40 -5.11 5.67
CA SER A 176 -0.93 -4.19 6.66
C SER A 176 -0.09 -2.89 6.71
N LEU A 177 0.28 -2.31 5.56
CA LEU A 177 0.99 -1.03 5.49
C LEU A 177 0.22 0.02 6.30
N ASN A 178 -1.09 -0.08 6.27
CA ASN A 178 -2.02 0.85 6.90
C ASN A 178 -2.33 0.52 8.38
N GLN A 179 -1.72 -0.54 8.94
CA GLN A 179 -1.94 -0.90 10.35
C GLN A 179 -1.22 0.03 11.32
N PHE A 180 -0.14 0.67 10.84
CA PHE A 180 0.60 1.66 11.59
C PHE A 180 0.70 2.96 10.80
N ASP A 181 0.19 4.04 11.36
CA ASP A 181 0.50 5.37 10.86
C ASP A 181 2.01 5.59 10.92
N THR A 182 2.64 5.87 9.80
CA THR A 182 4.10 6.05 9.73
C THR A 182 4.52 7.14 8.76
N ARG A 183 5.72 7.71 8.99
CA ARG A 183 6.37 8.68 8.11
C ARG A 183 7.38 8.05 7.16
N ALA A 184 7.85 6.85 7.47
CA ALA A 184 8.86 6.20 6.66
C ALA A 184 8.81 4.67 6.80
N TYR A 185 9.06 3.99 5.69
CA TYR A 185 9.24 2.55 5.63
C TYR A 185 10.72 2.16 5.48
N VAL A 186 11.09 1.04 6.09
CA VAL A 186 12.35 0.36 5.83
C VAL A 186 12.07 -1.10 5.48
N VAL A 187 12.42 -1.47 4.27
CA VAL A 187 12.28 -2.84 3.76
C VAL A 187 13.49 -3.67 4.19
N ASN A 188 13.27 -4.95 4.50
CA ASN A 188 14.34 -5.88 4.82
C ASN A 188 15.33 -5.96 3.66
N LYS A 189 16.62 -5.83 3.95
CA LYS A 189 17.69 -5.89 2.93
C LYS A 189 17.71 -7.18 2.10
N ASN A 190 17.20 -8.28 2.68
CA ASN A 190 17.10 -9.60 2.02
C ASN A 190 15.75 -9.79 1.31
N ASP A 191 14.90 -8.76 1.23
CA ASP A 191 13.68 -8.82 0.44
C ASP A 191 14.02 -9.06 -1.03
N LYS A 192 13.27 -9.95 -1.70
CA LYS A 192 13.52 -10.33 -3.09
C LYS A 192 12.77 -9.44 -4.10
N ASN A 193 11.70 -8.81 -3.67
CA ASN A 193 10.76 -8.09 -4.54
C ASN A 193 10.89 -6.58 -4.39
N PHE A 194 11.23 -6.12 -3.18
CA PHE A 194 11.19 -4.70 -2.84
C PHE A 194 12.49 -4.20 -2.21
N SER A 195 12.66 -2.91 -2.27
CA SER A 195 13.74 -2.16 -1.60
C SER A 195 13.15 -0.90 -0.97
N SER A 196 13.93 -0.19 -0.16
CA SER A 196 13.53 1.12 0.36
C SER A 196 14.65 2.13 0.26
N TYR A 197 14.27 3.40 0.04
CA TYR A 197 15.18 4.53 0.04
C TYR A 197 14.49 5.74 0.67
N LYS A 198 15.13 6.36 1.66
CA LYS A 198 14.62 7.58 2.34
C LYS A 198 13.16 7.47 2.80
N GLY A 199 12.74 6.26 3.19
CA GLY A 199 11.40 6.03 3.72
C GLY A 199 10.31 5.65 2.71
N ALA A 200 10.63 5.64 1.43
CA ALA A 200 9.76 5.16 0.36
C ALA A 200 10.08 3.72 -0.04
N ILE A 201 9.11 3.00 -0.58
CA ILE A 201 9.26 1.65 -1.10
C ILE A 201 9.39 1.69 -2.62
N TYR A 202 10.33 0.92 -3.12
CA TYR A 202 10.63 0.73 -4.54
C TYR A 202 10.55 -0.75 -4.89
N ASN A 203 10.44 -1.06 -6.17
CA ASN A 203 10.71 -2.41 -6.65
C ASN A 203 12.14 -2.83 -6.26
N LYS A 204 12.48 -4.11 -6.41
CA LYS A 204 13.81 -4.63 -5.98
C LYS A 204 14.97 -3.93 -6.64
N LYS A 205 14.83 -3.62 -7.93
CA LYS A 205 15.84 -2.93 -8.73
C LYS A 205 16.04 -1.48 -8.27
N GLY A 206 14.99 -0.87 -7.73
CA GLY A 206 15.00 0.49 -7.21
C GLY A 206 14.86 1.54 -8.31
N ASP A 207 14.34 1.15 -9.46
CA ASP A 207 14.06 2.02 -10.60
C ASP A 207 12.58 2.46 -10.68
N THR A 208 11.71 1.89 -9.83
CA THR A 208 10.29 2.25 -9.78
C THR A 208 9.88 2.62 -8.35
N LEU A 209 9.40 3.85 -8.15
CA LEU A 209 8.77 4.27 -6.90
C LEU A 209 7.35 3.70 -6.83
N MET A 210 7.09 2.91 -5.80
CA MET A 210 5.84 2.15 -5.67
C MET A 210 4.97 2.56 -4.49
N TYR A 211 5.55 3.14 -3.42
CA TYR A 211 4.77 3.45 -2.22
C TYR A 211 5.43 4.49 -1.32
N LEU A 212 4.67 5.50 -0.93
CA LEU A 212 5.04 6.51 0.07
C LEU A 212 4.27 6.28 1.37
N ALA A 213 4.88 6.61 2.47
CA ALA A 213 4.22 6.49 3.77
C ALA A 213 3.11 7.55 3.90
N LEU A 214 1.95 7.15 4.46
CA LEU A 214 0.75 8.00 4.61
C LEU A 214 1.05 9.37 5.26
N TYR A 215 1.98 9.41 6.20
CA TYR A 215 2.40 10.61 6.93
C TYR A 215 3.81 11.07 6.54
N ALA A 216 4.29 10.73 5.33
CA ALA A 216 5.54 11.26 4.82
C ALA A 216 5.49 12.79 4.78
N LYS A 217 6.49 13.45 5.35
CA LYS A 217 6.63 14.91 5.29
C LYS A 217 7.47 15.34 4.10
N GLN A 218 8.38 14.50 3.70
CA GLN A 218 9.31 14.69 2.60
C GLN A 218 9.45 13.37 1.86
N ALA A 219 9.64 13.43 0.57
CA ALA A 219 9.91 12.29 -0.28
C ALA A 219 11.08 12.63 -1.21
N GLU A 220 12.23 12.02 -0.93
CA GLU A 220 13.38 12.11 -1.81
C GLU A 220 13.41 10.89 -2.72
N VAL A 221 13.34 11.12 -4.02
CA VAL A 221 13.34 10.05 -5.01
C VAL A 221 14.74 9.48 -5.17
N LYS A 222 14.84 8.15 -5.22
CA LYS A 222 16.12 7.45 -5.39
C LYS A 222 16.77 7.84 -6.72
N PRO A 223 18.09 8.12 -6.77
CA PRO A 223 18.77 8.54 -7.99
C PRO A 223 18.65 7.58 -9.19
N SER A 224 18.45 6.28 -8.92
CA SER A 224 18.23 5.26 -9.96
C SER A 224 16.76 5.10 -10.37
N CYS A 225 15.85 5.94 -9.86
CA CYS A 225 14.43 5.83 -10.18
C CYS A 225 14.17 6.37 -11.59
N GLU A 226 13.57 5.52 -12.43
CA GLU A 226 13.18 5.87 -13.79
C GLU A 226 11.65 5.98 -13.94
N SER A 227 10.89 5.38 -13.00
CA SER A 227 9.43 5.34 -13.06
C SER A 227 8.80 5.66 -11.71
N ILE A 228 7.67 6.38 -11.73
CA ILE A 228 6.86 6.71 -10.55
C ILE A 228 5.45 6.21 -10.83
N LEU A 229 4.89 5.39 -9.92
CA LEU A 229 3.48 4.99 -9.97
C LEU A 229 2.62 6.08 -9.31
N THR A 230 1.47 6.42 -9.88
CA THR A 230 0.54 7.38 -9.24
C THR A 230 -0.04 6.81 -7.96
N SER A 231 -0.28 5.49 -7.90
CA SER A 231 -0.67 4.77 -6.69
C SER A 231 0.32 4.91 -5.53
N ALA A 232 1.59 5.29 -5.81
CA ALA A 232 2.58 5.51 -4.75
C ALA A 232 2.17 6.62 -3.77
N PHE A 233 1.31 7.55 -4.18
CA PHE A 233 0.86 8.69 -3.39
C PHE A 233 -0.45 8.44 -2.65
N THR A 234 -1.06 7.29 -2.82
CA THR A 234 -2.31 6.90 -2.18
C THR A 234 -2.13 5.65 -1.34
N ASN A 235 -2.90 5.56 -0.28
CA ASN A 235 -2.88 4.40 0.61
C ASN A 235 -4.29 3.82 0.61
N ASP A 236 -4.42 2.55 0.24
CA ASP A 236 -5.67 1.80 0.35
C ASP A 236 -5.90 1.42 1.81
N LEU A 237 -6.92 2.01 2.43
CA LEU A 237 -7.33 1.69 3.80
C LEU A 237 -8.32 0.53 3.88
N GLY A 238 -8.61 -0.12 2.77
CA GLY A 238 -9.60 -1.19 2.61
C GLY A 238 -10.96 -0.66 2.15
N ASP A 239 -11.79 -1.58 1.57
CA ASP A 239 -13.12 -1.29 1.05
C ASP A 239 -13.14 -0.12 0.02
N ASP A 240 -12.14 -0.10 -0.89
CA ASP A 240 -11.94 0.96 -1.91
C ASP A 240 -11.77 2.38 -1.33
N ASN A 241 -11.33 2.47 -0.09
CA ASN A 241 -11.04 3.74 0.57
C ASN A 241 -9.59 4.17 0.34
N TYR A 242 -9.34 4.82 -0.76
CA TYR A 242 -8.03 5.36 -1.12
C TYR A 242 -7.82 6.74 -0.47
N VAL A 243 -6.73 6.88 0.27
CA VAL A 243 -6.39 8.11 0.97
C VAL A 243 -5.03 8.62 0.51
N PRO A 244 -4.92 9.86 0.02
CA PRO A 244 -3.64 10.44 -0.38
C PRO A 244 -2.73 10.65 0.83
N VAL A 245 -1.42 10.72 0.57
CA VAL A 245 -0.42 11.08 1.58
C VAL A 245 -0.78 12.40 2.26
N LYS A 246 -0.75 12.44 3.60
CA LYS A 246 -1.38 13.52 4.39
C LYS A 246 -0.49 14.71 4.67
N GLU A 247 0.80 14.50 4.90
CA GLU A 247 1.72 15.54 5.38
C GLU A 247 2.70 16.02 4.29
N LEU A 248 2.77 15.36 3.13
CA LEU A 248 3.63 15.76 2.00
C LEU A 248 3.05 17.00 1.33
N LYS A 249 3.86 18.05 1.22
CA LYS A 249 3.46 19.33 0.60
C LYS A 249 4.14 19.59 -0.72
N GLU A 250 5.34 19.05 -0.89
CA GLU A 250 6.17 19.26 -2.06
C GLU A 250 6.75 17.94 -2.53
N PHE A 251 6.83 17.75 -3.85
CA PHE A 251 7.45 16.59 -4.45
C PHE A 251 8.23 16.99 -5.70
N THR A 252 9.50 16.58 -5.75
CA THR A 252 10.34 16.83 -6.92
C THR A 252 10.46 15.56 -7.76
N ILE A 253 10.13 15.67 -9.04
CA ILE A 253 10.37 14.66 -10.07
C ILE A 253 11.76 14.88 -10.63
N PRO A 254 12.76 14.06 -10.26
CA PRO A 254 14.15 14.31 -10.64
C PRO A 254 14.42 14.00 -12.12
N ALA A 255 15.54 14.53 -12.62
CA ALA A 255 15.93 14.43 -14.03
C ALA A 255 16.02 12.99 -14.58
N GLY A 256 16.29 12.00 -13.72
CA GLY A 256 16.39 10.59 -14.14
C GLY A 256 15.06 9.88 -14.38
N VAL A 257 13.94 10.48 -13.98
CA VAL A 257 12.60 9.88 -14.16
C VAL A 257 12.17 10.03 -15.61
N LYS A 258 11.77 8.93 -16.23
CA LYS A 258 11.31 8.84 -17.63
C LYS A 258 9.80 8.65 -17.73
N SER A 259 9.18 8.07 -16.71
CA SER A 259 7.74 7.79 -16.73
C SER A 259 7.05 8.04 -15.40
N ILE A 260 5.81 8.54 -15.51
CA ILE A 260 4.80 8.56 -14.46
C ILE A 260 3.68 7.66 -14.97
N VAL A 261 3.45 6.55 -14.27
CA VAL A 261 2.49 5.53 -14.69
C VAL A 261 1.22 5.69 -13.87
N GLU A 262 0.12 5.94 -14.57
CA GLU A 262 -1.21 5.97 -13.96
C GLU A 262 -1.70 4.52 -13.78
N ASP A 263 -1.67 4.05 -12.55
CA ASP A 263 -1.97 2.66 -12.17
C ASP A 263 -3.04 2.55 -11.08
N GLY A 264 -3.80 3.61 -10.88
CA GLY A 264 -4.85 3.71 -9.86
C GLY A 264 -5.35 5.13 -9.75
N GLU A 265 -5.36 5.67 -8.54
CA GLU A 265 -5.75 7.05 -8.28
C GLU A 265 -4.78 8.06 -8.92
N PRO A 266 -5.28 9.21 -9.39
CA PRO A 266 -4.41 10.24 -9.96
C PRO A 266 -3.46 10.83 -8.92
N LEU A 267 -2.42 11.53 -9.36
CA LEU A 267 -1.54 12.29 -8.47
C LEU A 267 -2.33 13.30 -7.62
N PRO A 268 -2.08 13.40 -6.31
CA PRO A 268 -2.83 14.31 -5.43
C PRO A 268 -2.60 15.80 -5.79
N ALA A 269 -3.67 16.52 -6.10
CA ALA A 269 -3.62 17.96 -6.44
C ALA A 269 -3.11 18.87 -5.29
N GLY A 270 -3.14 18.39 -4.04
CA GLY A 270 -2.69 19.17 -2.87
C GLY A 270 -1.18 19.21 -2.66
N ILE A 271 -0.39 18.59 -3.54
CA ILE A 271 1.07 18.56 -3.50
C ILE A 271 1.62 19.51 -4.56
N GLN A 272 2.59 20.33 -4.18
CA GLN A 272 3.33 21.15 -5.13
C GLN A 272 4.40 20.30 -5.83
N TYR A 273 4.23 20.08 -7.13
CA TYR A 273 5.19 19.31 -7.93
C TYR A 273 6.21 20.21 -8.60
N SER A 274 7.49 19.80 -8.54
CA SER A 274 8.60 20.42 -9.28
C SER A 274 9.16 19.41 -10.27
N VAL A 275 9.16 19.73 -11.55
CA VAL A 275 9.58 18.81 -12.62
C VAL A 275 10.97 19.19 -13.09
N LEU A 276 11.96 18.34 -12.82
CA LEU A 276 13.35 18.50 -13.30
C LEU A 276 13.65 17.57 -14.49
N SER A 277 12.80 16.56 -14.72
CA SER A 277 12.98 15.63 -15.83
C SER A 277 12.62 16.28 -17.17
N LYS A 278 13.50 16.10 -18.15
CA LYS A 278 13.28 16.48 -19.55
C LYS A 278 12.88 15.29 -20.44
N ASP A 279 13.07 14.07 -19.93
CA ASP A 279 12.94 12.82 -20.67
C ASP A 279 11.62 12.08 -20.38
N LEU A 280 10.64 12.75 -19.75
CA LEU A 280 9.32 12.16 -19.50
C LEU A 280 8.64 11.74 -20.80
N THR A 281 7.94 10.62 -20.78
CA THR A 281 7.04 10.25 -21.90
C THR A 281 5.93 11.29 -22.06
N LYS A 282 5.27 11.31 -23.23
CA LYS A 282 4.17 12.24 -23.50
C LYS A 282 2.98 12.00 -22.57
N GLU A 283 2.68 10.74 -22.29
CA GLU A 283 1.66 10.30 -21.37
C GLU A 283 1.95 10.82 -19.95
N SER A 284 3.20 10.73 -19.52
CA SER A 284 3.64 11.25 -18.18
C SER A 284 3.51 12.76 -18.08
N VAL A 285 3.78 13.49 -19.17
CA VAL A 285 3.56 14.94 -19.24
C VAL A 285 2.06 15.25 -19.19
N ALA A 286 1.21 14.45 -19.82
CA ALA A 286 -0.25 14.59 -19.76
C ALA A 286 -0.79 14.35 -18.32
N VAL A 287 -0.29 13.34 -17.62
CA VAL A 287 -0.64 13.11 -16.19
C VAL A 287 -0.29 14.34 -15.35
N LEU A 288 0.89 14.92 -15.54
CA LEU A 288 1.30 16.14 -14.81
C LEU A 288 0.44 17.33 -15.19
N LEU A 289 0.17 17.51 -16.47
CA LEU A 289 -0.69 18.59 -16.96
C LEU A 289 -2.06 18.57 -16.25
N GLY A 290 -2.71 17.41 -16.20
CA GLY A 290 -3.98 17.22 -15.49
C GLY A 290 -3.87 17.46 -13.97
N THR A 291 -2.67 17.30 -13.40
CA THR A 291 -2.43 17.46 -11.94
C THR A 291 -2.12 18.91 -11.55
N ILE A 292 -1.15 19.56 -12.23
CA ILE A 292 -0.64 20.89 -11.86
C ILE A 292 -1.31 22.02 -12.66
N GLY A 293 -2.06 21.69 -13.69
CA GLY A 293 -2.75 22.61 -14.57
C GLY A 293 -1.86 23.21 -15.66
N GLU A 294 -2.48 23.71 -16.71
CA GLU A 294 -1.83 24.20 -17.92
C GLU A 294 -0.76 25.25 -17.67
N LYS A 295 -1.11 26.34 -16.97
CA LYS A 295 -0.19 27.45 -16.71
C LYS A 295 1.10 27.03 -16.02
N GLU A 296 0.98 26.18 -15.00
CA GLU A 296 2.12 25.69 -14.25
C GLU A 296 2.93 24.67 -15.05
N ALA A 297 2.25 23.80 -15.79
CA ALA A 297 2.88 22.83 -16.69
C ALA A 297 3.69 23.53 -17.80
N MET A 298 3.12 24.54 -18.45
CA MET A 298 3.82 25.36 -19.45
C MET A 298 5.01 26.13 -18.85
N ARG A 299 4.87 26.64 -17.61
CA ARG A 299 5.97 27.31 -16.91
C ARG A 299 7.14 26.37 -16.62
N GLN A 300 6.86 25.13 -16.25
CA GLN A 300 7.90 24.14 -15.91
C GLN A 300 8.47 23.40 -17.12
N MET A 301 7.68 23.24 -18.18
CA MET A 301 8.04 22.49 -19.40
C MET A 301 7.72 23.27 -20.68
N PRO A 302 8.24 24.50 -20.84
CA PRO A 302 7.84 25.40 -21.93
C PRO A 302 8.22 24.88 -23.33
N GLU A 303 9.24 24.03 -23.44
CA GLU A 303 9.66 23.46 -24.72
C GLU A 303 8.77 22.30 -25.15
N ARG A 304 8.01 21.71 -24.22
CA ARG A 304 7.23 20.50 -24.42
C ARG A 304 5.73 20.75 -24.59
N ILE A 305 5.20 21.78 -23.96
CA ILE A 305 3.77 22.10 -23.92
C ILE A 305 3.50 23.36 -24.71
N SER A 306 2.56 23.29 -25.65
CA SER A 306 2.15 24.41 -26.49
C SER A 306 0.65 24.34 -26.79
N LEU A 307 0.10 25.44 -27.32
CA LEU A 307 -1.28 25.51 -27.79
C LEU A 307 -1.35 25.26 -29.30
N ALA A 308 -2.36 24.52 -29.75
CA ALA A 308 -2.73 24.34 -31.14
C ALA A 308 -4.24 24.56 -31.27
N GLY A 309 -4.64 25.80 -31.62
CA GLY A 309 -6.04 26.21 -31.55
C GLY A 309 -6.58 26.11 -30.12
N ASP A 310 -7.68 25.42 -29.96
CA ASP A 310 -8.35 25.23 -28.66
C ASP A 310 -7.78 24.08 -27.83
N TYR A 311 -6.64 23.51 -28.23
CA TYR A 311 -6.05 22.33 -27.62
C TYR A 311 -4.67 22.59 -27.03
N VAL A 312 -4.37 21.92 -25.92
CA VAL A 312 -3.02 21.78 -25.38
C VAL A 312 -2.36 20.56 -26.06
N VAL A 313 -1.18 20.75 -26.61
CA VAL A 313 -0.41 19.68 -27.26
C VAL A 313 0.96 19.52 -26.61
N ILE A 314 1.40 18.27 -26.50
CA ILE A 314 2.70 17.89 -25.95
C ILE A 314 3.62 17.52 -27.10
N ASP A 315 4.86 18.05 -27.08
CA ASP A 315 5.89 17.83 -28.08
C ASP A 315 5.37 18.11 -29.51
N LYS A 316 4.42 19.04 -29.65
CA LYS A 316 3.75 19.47 -30.91
C LYS A 316 2.94 18.37 -31.62
N THR A 317 2.86 17.16 -31.09
CA THR A 317 2.29 16.00 -31.80
C THR A 317 1.26 15.20 -31.00
N TYR A 318 1.26 15.33 -29.69
CA TYR A 318 0.33 14.60 -28.80
C TYR A 318 -0.75 15.54 -28.30
N LEU A 319 -2.01 15.28 -28.66
CA LEU A 319 -3.15 16.03 -28.16
C LEU A 319 -3.36 15.68 -26.67
N ALA A 320 -3.28 16.64 -25.77
CA ALA A 320 -3.36 16.36 -24.35
C ALA A 320 -4.74 16.64 -23.77
N GLU A 321 -5.21 17.88 -23.91
CA GLU A 321 -6.52 18.32 -23.40
C GLU A 321 -7.00 19.57 -24.14
N PHE A 322 -8.18 20.06 -23.77
CA PHE A 322 -8.64 21.38 -24.22
C PHE A 322 -7.98 22.48 -23.39
N ALA A 323 -7.61 23.57 -24.05
CA ALA A 323 -7.01 24.74 -23.41
C ALA A 323 -7.97 25.42 -22.40
N ASP A 324 -9.29 25.30 -22.61
CA ASP A 324 -10.32 25.75 -21.69
C ASP A 324 -11.42 24.69 -21.56
N LYS A 325 -11.90 24.44 -20.34
CA LYS A 325 -13.06 23.54 -20.10
C LYS A 325 -14.34 24.03 -20.75
N ALA A 326 -14.50 25.36 -20.90
CA ALA A 326 -15.63 25.94 -21.64
C ALA A 326 -15.56 25.61 -23.13
N ASP A 327 -14.35 25.60 -23.71
CA ASP A 327 -14.13 25.19 -25.09
C ASP A 327 -14.45 23.72 -25.30
N ALA A 328 -14.07 22.84 -24.34
CA ALA A 328 -14.41 21.43 -24.39
C ALA A 328 -15.94 21.23 -24.47
N LYS A 329 -16.71 21.97 -23.65
CA LYS A 329 -18.18 21.87 -23.66
C LYS A 329 -18.76 22.38 -24.96
N LYS A 330 -18.27 23.49 -25.49
CA LYS A 330 -18.68 24.04 -26.79
C LYS A 330 -18.40 23.07 -27.93
N LYS A 331 -17.17 22.54 -27.97
CA LYS A 331 -16.73 21.55 -28.98
C LYS A 331 -17.54 20.25 -28.93
N ALA A 332 -17.97 19.83 -27.74
CA ALA A 332 -18.79 18.63 -27.59
C ALA A 332 -20.16 18.73 -28.29
N GLU A 333 -20.64 19.94 -28.59
CA GLU A 333 -21.92 20.23 -29.25
C GLU A 333 -21.76 20.69 -30.71
N GLU A 334 -20.55 20.91 -31.21
CA GLU A 334 -20.28 21.28 -32.59
C GLU A 334 -20.66 20.15 -33.55
N GLU A 335 -21.11 20.51 -34.77
CA GLU A 335 -21.42 19.50 -35.79
C GLU A 335 -20.16 18.84 -36.36
N THR A 336 -19.06 19.59 -36.45
CA THR A 336 -17.78 19.11 -37.00
C THR A 336 -16.67 19.37 -35.99
N LEU A 337 -15.97 18.31 -35.58
CA LEU A 337 -14.76 18.35 -34.77
C LEU A 337 -13.55 18.37 -35.69
N GLU A 338 -12.72 19.39 -35.62
CA GLU A 338 -11.49 19.49 -36.42
C GLU A 338 -10.26 19.40 -35.48
N ILE A 339 -9.40 18.41 -35.76
CA ILE A 339 -8.15 18.20 -34.99
C ILE A 339 -7.02 18.90 -35.78
N PRO A 340 -6.20 19.74 -35.11
CA PRO A 340 -5.17 20.56 -35.78
C PRO A 340 -4.14 19.74 -36.55
N GLU A 341 -3.67 20.28 -37.65
CA GLU A 341 -2.50 19.71 -38.36
C GLU A 341 -1.27 19.69 -37.46
N GLY A 342 -0.43 18.68 -37.65
CA GLY A 342 0.72 18.40 -36.78
C GLY A 342 0.43 17.43 -35.65
N VAL A 343 -0.82 17.25 -35.23
CA VAL A 343 -1.19 16.23 -34.24
C VAL A 343 -1.02 14.84 -34.84
N GLU A 344 -0.28 13.99 -34.13
CA GLU A 344 -0.03 12.60 -34.53
C GLU A 344 -0.80 11.60 -33.67
N THR A 345 -1.17 11.99 -32.45
CA THR A 345 -1.83 11.10 -31.47
C THR A 345 -3.00 11.80 -30.81
N VAL A 346 -4.15 11.14 -30.86
CA VAL A 346 -5.33 11.42 -30.04
C VAL A 346 -5.33 10.41 -28.87
N PRO A 347 -5.37 10.84 -27.61
CA PRO A 347 -5.33 9.93 -26.47
C PRO A 347 -6.63 9.15 -26.27
N ASP A 348 -6.58 8.21 -25.33
CA ASP A 348 -7.75 7.44 -24.92
C ASP A 348 -8.87 8.35 -24.41
N GLU A 349 -10.11 8.01 -24.75
CA GLU A 349 -11.34 8.67 -24.27
C GLU A 349 -11.47 10.18 -24.52
N MET A 350 -10.56 10.83 -25.23
CA MET A 350 -10.46 12.30 -25.39
C MET A 350 -11.78 12.96 -25.80
N PHE A 351 -12.54 12.36 -26.70
CA PHE A 351 -13.80 12.87 -27.23
C PHE A 351 -14.99 11.98 -26.89
N ARG A 352 -14.89 11.20 -25.85
CA ARG A 352 -15.96 10.32 -25.36
C ARG A 352 -17.24 11.10 -25.06
N ASN A 353 -18.39 10.60 -25.53
CA ASN A 353 -19.73 11.19 -25.33
C ASN A 353 -19.95 12.52 -26.07
N PHE A 354 -19.11 12.91 -27.01
CA PHE A 354 -19.32 14.11 -27.83
C PHE A 354 -20.47 13.89 -28.85
N ASN A 355 -21.12 14.99 -29.24
CA ASN A 355 -22.32 14.97 -30.10
C ASN A 355 -22.05 15.38 -31.58
N MET A 356 -20.78 15.51 -32.00
CA MET A 356 -20.41 15.88 -33.34
C MET A 356 -20.95 14.86 -34.37
N LYS A 357 -21.20 15.35 -35.59
CA LYS A 357 -21.60 14.54 -36.73
C LYS A 357 -20.40 14.13 -37.61
N GLU A 358 -19.38 14.96 -37.66
CA GLU A 358 -18.18 14.75 -38.48
C GLU A 358 -16.92 15.00 -37.65
N VAL A 359 -15.89 14.18 -37.89
CA VAL A 359 -14.52 14.40 -37.37
C VAL A 359 -13.57 14.56 -38.53
N LYS A 360 -12.83 15.65 -38.55
CA LYS A 360 -11.74 15.89 -39.50
C LYS A 360 -10.41 15.63 -38.78
N LEU A 361 -9.76 14.55 -39.15
CA LEU A 361 -8.43 14.19 -38.68
C LEU A 361 -7.37 14.85 -39.56
N PRO A 362 -6.23 15.30 -38.99
CA PRO A 362 -5.12 15.84 -39.75
C PRO A 362 -4.41 14.76 -40.56
N SER A 363 -3.70 15.16 -41.63
CA SER A 363 -2.91 14.24 -42.42
C SER A 363 -1.77 13.58 -41.64
N THR A 364 -1.37 14.17 -40.56
CA THR A 364 -0.28 13.74 -39.65
C THR A 364 -0.69 12.65 -38.67
N ILE A 365 -1.98 12.35 -38.51
CA ILE A 365 -2.46 11.42 -37.48
C ILE A 365 -1.90 10.00 -37.71
N LYS A 366 -1.39 9.40 -36.63
CA LYS A 366 -0.81 8.05 -36.62
C LYS A 366 -1.53 7.11 -35.67
N THR A 367 -2.06 7.65 -34.56
CA THR A 367 -2.66 6.86 -33.49
C THR A 367 -3.94 7.52 -32.98
N ILE A 368 -4.96 6.71 -32.79
CA ILE A 368 -6.19 7.08 -32.07
C ILE A 368 -6.33 6.12 -30.91
N GLY A 369 -6.36 6.67 -29.71
CA GLY A 369 -6.44 5.93 -28.46
C GLY A 369 -7.74 5.15 -28.28
N ALA A 370 -7.75 4.22 -27.34
CA ALA A 370 -8.90 3.41 -27.05
C ALA A 370 -10.09 4.28 -26.62
N ASN A 371 -11.27 3.97 -27.15
CA ASN A 371 -12.50 4.71 -26.79
C ASN A 371 -12.48 6.22 -27.08
N ALA A 372 -11.50 6.74 -27.85
CA ALA A 372 -11.37 8.17 -28.12
C ALA A 372 -12.69 8.82 -28.59
N PHE A 373 -13.50 8.11 -29.36
CA PHE A 373 -14.82 8.53 -29.84
C PHE A 373 -15.95 7.65 -29.33
N TYR A 374 -15.79 7.00 -28.18
CA TYR A 374 -16.81 6.13 -27.60
C TYR A 374 -18.10 6.90 -27.31
N ASN A 375 -19.25 6.29 -27.64
CA ASN A 375 -20.57 6.85 -27.40
C ASN A 375 -20.84 8.22 -28.07
N CYS A 376 -20.15 8.52 -29.18
CA CYS A 376 -20.44 9.68 -30.02
C CYS A 376 -21.65 9.38 -30.92
N LYS A 377 -22.87 9.43 -30.35
CA LYS A 377 -24.11 8.88 -30.96
C LYS A 377 -24.53 9.55 -32.29
N LYS A 378 -24.07 10.77 -32.54
CA LYS A 378 -24.38 11.51 -33.77
C LYS A 378 -23.31 11.40 -34.84
N LEU A 379 -22.17 10.78 -34.54
CA LEU A 379 -21.05 10.69 -35.43
C LEU A 379 -21.37 9.77 -36.65
N VAL A 380 -21.33 10.34 -37.82
CA VAL A 380 -21.66 9.66 -39.06
C VAL A 380 -20.51 9.68 -40.07
N LYS A 381 -19.48 10.53 -39.84
CA LYS A 381 -18.35 10.68 -40.77
C LYS A 381 -17.05 10.95 -40.07
N ILE A 382 -16.03 10.16 -40.40
CA ILE A 382 -14.61 10.40 -40.05
C ILE A 382 -13.78 10.25 -41.29
N ASN A 383 -12.93 11.24 -41.62
CA ASN A 383 -11.93 11.10 -42.64
C ASN A 383 -10.69 10.40 -42.03
N PHE A 384 -10.43 9.18 -42.39
CA PHE A 384 -9.22 8.46 -41.97
C PHE A 384 -8.03 8.84 -42.86
N ALA A 385 -6.91 9.19 -42.25
CA ALA A 385 -5.66 9.37 -42.96
C ALA A 385 -5.07 8.01 -43.35
N THR A 386 -4.38 7.97 -44.49
CA THR A 386 -3.74 6.75 -45.03
C THR A 386 -2.64 6.18 -44.10
N ASN A 387 -2.17 6.97 -43.14
CA ASN A 387 -1.07 6.65 -42.22
C ASN A 387 -1.52 6.15 -40.84
N LEU A 388 -2.83 6.00 -40.61
CA LEU A 388 -3.37 5.51 -39.33
C LEU A 388 -2.97 4.05 -39.12
N LYS A 389 -2.43 3.74 -37.95
CA LYS A 389 -2.04 2.39 -37.54
C LYS A 389 -3.03 1.81 -36.54
#